data_458d8fd8116255670a277f8a4c111915
#
_entry.id   458d8fd8116255670a277f8a4c111915
#
_cell.length_a   1.000
_cell.length_b   1.000
_cell.length_c   1.000
_cell.angle_alpha   90.00
_cell.angle_beta   90.00
_cell.angle_gamma   90.00
#
_symmetry.space_group_name_H-M   'P 1'
#
loop_
_entity.id
_entity.type
_entity.pdbx_description
1 polymer ?
#
loop_
_entity_poly.entity_id
_entity_poly.type
_entity_poly.pdbx_seq_one_letter_code
_entity_poly.pdbx_strand_id
1 'polypeptide(L)'
;MALDIVEYLKEREIAESHLRAQNQPFITLSRETGCHSRIVGEMLQQEIFRLTGKKWHIVSKETILDAAKGLQLNLQQVKQVLDAQNKGNIEEIILAFGDGRYRSYQKVRNILKKIISEIAVEGHCIIIGRAGAIITAGLPAGVHIRLTAPLPWRVQSISKQLSITAKEAAAYITKTDEKRLKLFQDFSGKELETAFFDLIINNQRVSDEETVEIIIHFLQQKNRL
;
A
#
# COMPACT_ATOMS: atom_id res chain seq x y z
N MET A 1 -4.06 -28.55 40.46
CA MET A 1 -2.97 -28.06 39.62
C MET A 1 -2.66 -26.64 40.07
N ALA A 2 -1.48 -26.39 40.61
CA ALA A 2 -1.07 -25.04 40.96
C ALA A 2 -0.76 -24.28 39.65
N LEU A 3 -1.29 -23.06 39.51
CA LEU A 3 -1.01 -22.19 38.37
C LEU A 3 0.50 -21.85 38.40
N ASP A 4 1.24 -22.20 37.38
CA ASP A 4 2.61 -21.75 37.27
C ASP A 4 2.59 -20.26 36.89
N ILE A 5 2.78 -19.41 37.89
CA ILE A 5 2.73 -17.96 37.77
C ILE A 5 3.78 -17.44 36.76
N VAL A 6 4.93 -18.12 36.63
CA VAL A 6 6.00 -17.71 35.69
C VAL A 6 5.61 -17.99 34.26
N GLU A 7 4.98 -19.13 33.99
CA GLU A 7 4.46 -19.49 32.68
C GLU A 7 3.29 -18.57 32.26
N TYR A 8 2.36 -18.33 33.19
CA TYR A 8 1.26 -17.37 32.97
C TYR A 8 1.74 -15.94 32.66
N LEU A 9 2.76 -15.44 33.36
CA LEU A 9 3.31 -14.12 33.12
C LEU A 9 4.04 -14.04 31.76
N LYS A 10 4.75 -15.09 31.36
CA LYS A 10 5.38 -15.18 30.04
C LYS A 10 4.35 -15.19 28.91
N GLU A 11 3.31 -15.99 29.01
CA GLU A 11 2.21 -16.04 28.05
C GLU A 11 1.52 -14.68 27.94
N ARG A 12 1.29 -14.01 29.07
CA ARG A 12 0.71 -12.68 29.10
C ARG A 12 1.62 -11.61 28.47
N GLU A 13 2.91 -11.65 28.76
CA GLU A 13 3.89 -10.73 28.17
C GLU A 13 4.00 -10.92 26.65
N ILE A 14 3.97 -12.15 26.16
CA ILE A 14 3.92 -12.49 24.74
C ILE A 14 2.60 -11.97 24.13
N ALA A 15 1.46 -12.21 24.77
CA ALA A 15 0.16 -11.74 24.30
C ALA A 15 0.08 -10.21 24.28
N GLU A 16 0.59 -9.52 25.31
CA GLU A 16 0.66 -8.04 25.35
C GLU A 16 1.63 -7.48 24.32
N SER A 17 2.76 -8.14 24.06
CA SER A 17 3.69 -7.73 23.00
C SER A 17 3.07 -7.88 21.61
N HIS A 18 2.32 -8.95 21.35
CA HIS A 18 1.55 -9.14 20.12
C HIS A 18 0.42 -8.10 19.99
N LEU A 19 -0.29 -7.77 21.05
CA LEU A 19 -1.32 -6.73 21.06
C LEU A 19 -0.73 -5.33 20.84
N ARG A 20 0.44 -5.04 21.42
CA ARG A 20 1.16 -3.78 21.16
C ARG A 20 1.67 -3.69 19.73
N ALA A 21 2.20 -4.77 19.17
CA ALA A 21 2.61 -4.82 17.77
C ALA A 21 1.42 -4.59 16.81
N GLN A 22 0.25 -5.18 17.10
CA GLN A 22 -0.96 -4.98 16.29
C GLN A 22 -1.55 -3.57 16.35
N ASN A 23 -1.13 -2.73 17.31
CA ASN A 23 -1.62 -1.36 17.48
C ASN A 23 -0.65 -0.27 17.01
N GLN A 24 0.46 -0.64 16.37
CA GLN A 24 1.36 0.38 15.81
C GLN A 24 0.74 1.05 14.58
N PRO A 25 0.69 2.39 14.53
CA PRO A 25 0.02 3.10 13.47
C PRO A 25 0.75 2.96 12.13
N PHE A 26 -0.01 2.86 11.06
CA PHE A 26 0.49 2.89 9.68
C PHE A 26 -0.50 3.59 8.74
N ILE A 27 -0.02 4.04 7.60
CA ILE A 27 -0.81 4.72 6.58
C ILE A 27 -0.75 3.93 5.27
N THR A 28 -1.86 3.82 4.57
CA THR A 28 -1.87 3.41 3.17
C THR A 28 -2.32 4.55 2.27
N LEU A 29 -1.53 4.86 1.23
CA LEU A 29 -1.85 5.86 0.22
C LEU A 29 -2.24 5.19 -1.10
N SER A 30 -3.53 5.05 -1.33
CA SER A 30 -4.08 4.67 -2.64
C SER A 30 -4.23 5.91 -3.52
N ARG A 31 -4.21 5.73 -4.84
CA ARG A 31 -4.32 6.87 -5.76
C ARG A 31 -4.76 6.47 -7.15
N GLU A 32 -5.32 7.43 -7.86
CA GLU A 32 -5.43 7.43 -9.31
C GLU A 32 -4.10 7.84 -9.95
N THR A 33 -3.84 7.38 -11.17
CA THR A 33 -2.60 7.73 -11.90
C THR A 33 -2.55 9.21 -12.22
N GLY A 34 -1.45 9.87 -11.89
CA GLY A 34 -1.27 11.31 -12.02
C GLY A 34 -1.45 12.09 -10.72
N CYS A 35 -2.05 11.49 -9.66
CA CYS A 35 -2.04 12.09 -8.32
C CYS A 35 -0.67 11.93 -7.64
N HIS A 36 -0.32 12.87 -6.78
CA HIS A 36 1.02 13.08 -6.21
C HIS A 36 1.32 12.23 -4.97
N SER A 37 0.83 10.99 -4.92
CA SER A 37 0.96 10.14 -3.72
C SER A 37 2.39 9.92 -3.23
N ARG A 38 3.40 10.00 -4.11
CA ARG A 38 4.81 9.87 -3.70
C ARG A 38 5.26 11.13 -2.97
N ILE A 39 4.96 12.30 -3.53
CA ILE A 39 5.29 13.60 -2.93
C ILE A 39 4.61 13.72 -1.57
N VAL A 40 3.30 13.47 -1.51
CA VAL A 40 2.53 13.47 -0.26
C VAL A 40 3.10 12.47 0.76
N GLY A 41 3.51 11.28 0.32
CA GLY A 41 4.13 10.28 1.21
C GLY A 41 5.47 10.73 1.79
N GLU A 42 6.32 11.35 0.97
CA GLU A 42 7.61 11.90 1.40
C GLU A 42 7.43 13.10 2.36
N MET A 43 6.49 13.99 2.07
CA MET A 43 6.15 15.11 2.95
C MET A 43 5.54 14.62 4.28
N LEU A 44 4.65 13.65 4.26
CA LEU A 44 4.10 13.01 5.47
C LEU A 44 5.20 12.40 6.34
N GLN A 45 6.15 11.69 5.74
CA GLN A 45 7.28 11.10 6.46
C GLN A 45 8.08 12.17 7.19
N GLN A 46 8.38 13.30 6.52
CA GLN A 46 9.13 14.42 7.09
C GLN A 46 8.34 15.09 8.22
N GLU A 47 7.06 15.36 8.00
CA GLU A 47 6.22 16.05 8.96
C GLU A 47 5.98 15.20 10.22
N ILE A 48 5.73 13.89 10.06
CA ILE A 48 5.59 12.96 11.19
C ILE A 48 6.90 12.94 12.00
N PHE A 49 8.06 12.87 11.33
CA PHE A 49 9.35 12.92 12.03
C PHE A 49 9.54 14.24 12.78
N ARG A 50 9.18 15.37 12.17
CA ARG A 50 9.25 16.70 12.81
C ARG A 50 8.40 16.79 14.08
N LEU A 51 7.19 16.21 14.05
CA LEU A 51 6.23 16.27 15.15
C LEU A 51 6.53 15.28 16.28
N THR A 52 7.02 14.10 15.95
CA THR A 52 7.09 12.96 16.90
C THR A 52 8.51 12.50 17.21
N GLY A 53 9.50 12.89 16.42
CA GLY A 53 10.86 12.33 16.45
C GLY A 53 10.93 10.88 15.96
N LYS A 54 9.81 10.25 15.60
CA LYS A 54 9.78 8.86 15.13
C LYS A 54 9.97 8.78 13.62
N LYS A 55 10.89 7.93 13.19
CA LYS A 55 11.13 7.70 11.76
C LYS A 55 10.13 6.69 11.22
N TRP A 56 9.26 7.15 10.31
CA TRP A 56 8.40 6.26 9.54
C TRP A 56 9.08 5.85 8.23
N HIS A 57 8.72 4.70 7.70
CA HIS A 57 9.31 4.16 6.48
C HIS A 57 8.30 4.17 5.33
N ILE A 58 8.74 4.66 4.16
CA ILE A 58 7.95 4.52 2.94
C ILE A 58 8.15 3.11 2.38
N VAL A 59 7.05 2.36 2.26
CA VAL A 59 7.06 1.01 1.70
C VAL A 59 6.98 1.12 0.18
N SER A 60 8.11 0.93 -0.46
CA SER A 60 8.30 0.95 -1.90
C SER A 60 8.27 -0.47 -2.50
N LYS A 61 8.36 -0.55 -3.84
CA LYS A 61 8.56 -1.82 -4.53
C LYS A 61 9.88 -2.50 -4.09
N GLU A 62 10.92 -1.70 -3.93
CA GLU A 62 12.25 -2.14 -3.53
C GLU A 62 12.23 -2.75 -2.14
N THR A 63 11.56 -2.10 -1.18
CA THR A 63 11.36 -2.62 0.19
C THR A 63 10.72 -4.01 0.18
N ILE A 64 9.66 -4.19 -0.64
CA ILE A 64 8.96 -5.47 -0.75
C ILE A 64 9.87 -6.53 -1.40
N LEU A 65 10.66 -6.15 -2.40
CA LEU A 65 11.60 -7.06 -3.06
C LEU A 65 12.72 -7.51 -2.12
N ASP A 66 13.22 -6.62 -1.27
CA ASP A 66 14.27 -6.97 -0.31
C ASP A 66 13.74 -7.89 0.79
N ALA A 67 12.53 -7.64 1.29
CA ALA A 67 11.85 -8.57 2.19
C ALA A 67 11.63 -9.95 1.53
N ALA A 68 11.23 -9.97 0.25
CA ALA A 68 11.08 -11.21 -0.51
C ALA A 68 12.39 -11.99 -0.69
N LYS A 69 13.53 -11.30 -0.84
CA LYS A 69 14.86 -11.93 -0.87
C LYS A 69 15.19 -12.61 0.46
N GLY A 70 14.96 -11.92 1.57
CA GLY A 70 15.16 -12.46 2.92
C GLY A 70 14.37 -13.75 3.18
N LEU A 71 13.19 -13.88 2.56
CA LEU A 71 12.34 -15.08 2.61
C LEU A 71 12.70 -16.13 1.55
N GLN A 72 13.82 -16.01 0.84
CA GLN A 72 14.29 -16.93 -0.24
C GLN A 72 13.25 -17.15 -1.35
N LEU A 73 12.43 -16.13 -1.66
CA LEU A 73 11.42 -16.22 -2.69
C LEU A 73 12.02 -16.05 -4.09
N ASN A 74 11.36 -16.62 -5.09
CA ASN A 74 11.71 -16.37 -6.48
C ASN A 74 11.42 -14.90 -6.84
N LEU A 75 12.45 -14.07 -6.82
CA LEU A 75 12.34 -12.63 -7.08
C LEU A 75 11.75 -12.29 -8.44
N GLN A 76 11.93 -13.17 -9.44
CA GLN A 76 11.37 -12.95 -10.77
C GLN A 76 9.84 -13.06 -10.72
N GLN A 77 9.30 -14.03 -9.99
CA GLN A 77 7.85 -14.17 -9.77
C GLN A 77 7.30 -13.02 -8.92
N VAL A 78 8.00 -12.62 -7.86
CA VAL A 78 7.61 -11.46 -7.03
C VAL A 78 7.60 -10.18 -7.86
N LYS A 79 8.64 -9.95 -8.66
CA LYS A 79 8.70 -8.83 -9.61
C LYS A 79 7.53 -8.87 -10.60
N GLN A 80 7.20 -10.02 -11.18
CA GLN A 80 6.08 -10.15 -12.11
C GLN A 80 4.74 -9.76 -11.47
N VAL A 81 4.48 -10.18 -10.23
CA VAL A 81 3.27 -9.79 -9.50
C VAL A 81 3.26 -8.30 -9.17
N LEU A 82 4.41 -7.76 -8.75
CA LEU A 82 4.55 -6.33 -8.47
C LEU A 82 4.55 -5.48 -9.76
N ASP A 83 5.08 -6.02 -10.87
CA ASP A 83 5.23 -5.38 -12.18
C ASP A 83 4.08 -5.70 -13.14
N ALA A 84 3.07 -6.44 -12.72
CA ALA A 84 1.80 -6.54 -13.45
C ALA A 84 1.24 -5.13 -13.77
N GLN A 85 1.84 -4.11 -13.17
CA GLN A 85 1.69 -2.71 -13.52
C GLN A 85 2.46 -2.27 -14.79
N ASN A 86 3.50 -2.98 -15.24
CA ASN A 86 4.44 -2.47 -16.25
C ASN A 86 4.54 -3.24 -17.58
N LYS A 87 3.96 -4.43 -17.73
CA LYS A 87 3.99 -5.14 -19.02
C LYS A 87 2.62 -5.67 -19.39
N GLY A 88 2.18 -5.28 -20.58
CA GLY A 88 0.99 -5.84 -21.22
C GLY A 88 1.09 -7.36 -21.32
N ASN A 89 -0.08 -8.00 -21.29
CA ASN A 89 -0.34 -9.42 -21.45
C ASN A 89 -0.24 -10.26 -20.18
N ILE A 90 -1.21 -9.98 -19.27
CA ILE A 90 -1.62 -11.01 -18.31
C ILE A 90 -2.11 -12.27 -19.06
N GLU A 91 -2.67 -12.14 -20.25
CA GLU A 91 -3.04 -13.26 -21.13
C GLU A 91 -1.82 -14.07 -21.59
N GLU A 92 -0.71 -13.45 -21.97
CA GLU A 92 0.54 -14.16 -22.27
C GLU A 92 1.15 -14.83 -21.03
N ILE A 93 1.00 -14.22 -19.87
CA ILE A 93 1.43 -14.81 -18.60
C ILE A 93 0.52 -16.01 -18.24
N ILE A 94 -0.79 -15.92 -18.47
CA ILE A 94 -1.74 -17.01 -18.25
C ILE A 94 -1.53 -18.13 -19.28
N LEU A 95 -1.31 -17.81 -20.57
CA LEU A 95 -1.06 -18.78 -21.64
C LEU A 95 0.34 -19.42 -21.55
N ALA A 96 1.35 -18.70 -21.11
CA ALA A 96 2.70 -19.25 -20.87
C ALA A 96 2.75 -20.26 -19.71
N PHE A 97 1.68 -20.35 -18.92
CA PHE A 97 1.66 -21.05 -17.65
C PHE A 97 0.53 -22.08 -17.55
N GLY A 98 0.45 -23.06 -18.46
CA GLY A 98 -0.43 -24.21 -18.27
C GLY A 98 -0.48 -24.70 -16.80
N ASP A 99 -1.56 -25.35 -16.42
CA ASP A 99 -2.09 -25.70 -15.07
C ASP A 99 -1.15 -25.70 -13.82
N GLY A 100 0.12 -25.98 -13.96
CA GLY A 100 1.09 -26.00 -12.85
C GLY A 100 1.54 -24.62 -12.35
N ARG A 101 1.37 -23.56 -13.15
CA ARG A 101 1.88 -22.21 -12.88
C ARG A 101 0.84 -21.28 -12.25
N TYR A 102 -0.43 -21.54 -12.40
CA TYR A 102 -1.50 -20.83 -11.70
C TYR A 102 -1.38 -20.99 -10.18
N ARG A 103 -1.04 -22.19 -9.70
CA ARG A 103 -0.75 -22.42 -8.27
C ARG A 103 0.46 -21.64 -7.77
N SER A 104 1.46 -21.43 -8.62
CA SER A 104 2.64 -20.59 -8.31
C SER A 104 2.27 -19.11 -8.12
N TYR A 105 1.41 -18.55 -8.98
CA TYR A 105 0.95 -17.16 -8.89
C TYR A 105 0.12 -16.90 -7.63
N GLN A 106 -0.80 -17.78 -7.27
CA GLN A 106 -1.58 -17.71 -6.04
C GLN A 106 -0.66 -17.77 -4.80
N LYS A 107 0.34 -18.63 -4.83
CA LYS A 107 1.34 -18.74 -3.76
C LYS A 107 2.13 -17.45 -3.58
N VAL A 108 2.58 -16.84 -4.67
CA VAL A 108 3.29 -15.54 -4.64
C VAL A 108 2.40 -14.43 -4.12
N ARG A 109 1.12 -14.37 -4.52
CA ARG A 109 0.14 -13.40 -3.99
C ARG A 109 -0.03 -13.54 -2.48
N ASN A 110 -0.19 -14.76 -1.98
CA ASN A 110 -0.34 -15.01 -0.55
C ASN A 110 0.91 -14.58 0.24
N ILE A 111 2.09 -14.79 -0.32
CA ILE A 111 3.35 -14.35 0.29
C ILE A 111 3.44 -12.81 0.31
N LEU A 112 3.10 -12.14 -0.80
CA LEU A 112 3.06 -10.68 -0.84
C LEU A 112 2.06 -10.09 0.16
N LYS A 113 0.87 -10.72 0.27
CA LYS A 113 -0.11 -10.37 1.29
C LYS A 113 0.50 -10.47 2.69
N LYS A 114 1.21 -11.56 2.98
CA LYS A 114 1.88 -11.78 4.26
C LYS A 114 2.94 -10.71 4.52
N ILE A 115 3.85 -10.46 3.59
CA ILE A 115 4.91 -9.43 3.72
C ILE A 115 4.30 -8.05 4.02
N ILE A 116 3.29 -7.62 3.23
CA ILE A 116 2.66 -6.31 3.41
C ILE A 116 1.93 -6.23 4.76
N SER A 117 1.27 -7.31 5.18
CA SER A 117 0.61 -7.37 6.48
C SER A 117 1.60 -7.31 7.63
N GLU A 118 2.72 -8.02 7.57
CA GLU A 118 3.78 -8.00 8.58
C GLU A 118 4.40 -6.61 8.72
N ILE A 119 4.74 -5.95 7.60
CA ILE A 119 5.24 -4.57 7.60
C ILE A 119 4.21 -3.61 8.24
N ALA A 120 2.92 -3.80 7.95
CA ALA A 120 1.87 -2.97 8.51
C ALA A 120 1.68 -3.22 10.03
N VAL A 121 1.83 -4.46 10.50
CA VAL A 121 1.77 -4.81 11.92
C VAL A 121 2.95 -4.22 12.70
N GLU A 122 4.15 -4.21 12.12
CA GLU A 122 5.30 -3.51 12.70
C GLU A 122 5.04 -2.00 12.82
N GLY A 123 4.20 -1.45 11.95
CA GLY A 123 3.75 -0.07 11.99
C GLY A 123 4.81 0.95 11.57
N HIS A 124 4.56 2.22 11.92
CA HIS A 124 5.43 3.36 11.56
C HIS A 124 5.82 3.35 10.07
N CYS A 125 4.87 3.02 9.20
CA CYS A 125 5.11 2.95 7.77
C CYS A 125 4.01 3.60 6.93
N ILE A 126 4.40 4.04 5.73
CA ILE A 126 3.53 4.63 4.71
C ILE A 126 3.59 3.73 3.48
N ILE A 127 2.53 2.96 3.25
CA ILE A 127 2.43 2.00 2.15
C ILE A 127 1.81 2.70 0.94
N ILE A 128 2.57 2.93 -0.13
CA ILE A 128 2.07 3.61 -1.32
C ILE A 128 1.58 2.61 -2.37
N GLY A 129 0.26 2.45 -2.47
CA GLY A 129 -0.39 1.50 -3.38
C GLY A 129 -0.25 0.04 -2.96
N ARG A 130 0.13 -0.84 -3.90
CA ARG A 130 0.36 -2.29 -3.67
C ARG A 130 -0.81 -3.05 -3.05
N ALA A 131 -2.03 -2.60 -3.35
CA ALA A 131 -3.24 -3.08 -2.70
C ALA A 131 -3.18 -2.96 -1.15
N GLY A 132 -2.32 -2.07 -0.62
CA GLY A 132 -2.09 -1.93 0.82
C GLY A 132 -3.38 -1.77 1.60
N ALA A 133 -4.26 -0.83 1.21
CA ALA A 133 -5.52 -0.59 1.90
C ALA A 133 -6.39 -1.85 2.04
N ILE A 134 -6.44 -2.70 0.99
CA ILE A 134 -7.26 -3.91 1.05
C ILE A 134 -6.58 -5.06 1.80
N ILE A 135 -5.27 -5.19 1.64
CA ILE A 135 -4.48 -6.23 2.33
C ILE A 135 -4.53 -6.01 3.83
N THR A 136 -4.51 -4.75 4.27
CA THR A 136 -4.45 -4.36 5.68
C THR A 136 -5.78 -3.85 6.25
N ALA A 137 -6.89 -3.98 5.51
CA ALA A 137 -8.21 -3.50 5.92
C ALA A 137 -8.71 -4.07 7.27
N GLY A 138 -8.23 -5.25 7.68
CA GLY A 138 -8.56 -5.87 8.96
C GLY A 138 -7.65 -5.45 10.13
N LEU A 139 -6.63 -4.61 9.89
CA LEU A 139 -5.71 -4.17 10.93
C LEU A 139 -6.21 -2.84 11.55
N PRO A 140 -6.46 -2.81 12.88
CA PRO A 140 -7.18 -1.69 13.52
C PRO A 140 -6.36 -0.40 13.59
N ALA A 141 -5.03 -0.47 13.46
CA ALA A 141 -4.14 0.68 13.56
C ALA A 141 -3.91 1.41 12.23
N GLY A 142 -4.47 0.90 11.13
CA GLY A 142 -4.32 1.48 9.80
C GLY A 142 -5.16 2.72 9.59
N VAL A 143 -4.62 3.64 8.78
CA VAL A 143 -5.36 4.76 8.18
C VAL A 143 -5.24 4.65 6.66
N HIS A 144 -6.37 4.52 6.00
CA HIS A 144 -6.45 4.26 4.57
C HIS A 144 -6.90 5.52 3.82
N ILE A 145 -6.04 6.05 2.96
CA ILE A 145 -6.25 7.31 2.25
C ILE A 145 -6.22 7.05 0.75
N ARG A 146 -7.11 7.74 0.01
CA ARG A 146 -7.14 7.72 -1.43
C ARG A 146 -7.03 9.12 -2.01
N LEU A 147 -6.09 9.32 -2.93
CA LEU A 147 -5.97 10.53 -3.73
C LEU A 147 -6.66 10.32 -5.07
N THR A 148 -7.55 11.25 -5.43
CA THR A 148 -8.29 11.30 -6.69
C THR A 148 -8.09 12.64 -7.37
N ALA A 149 -8.30 12.73 -8.66
CA ALA A 149 -8.39 14.01 -9.37
C ALA A 149 -9.11 13.83 -10.72
N PRO A 150 -9.71 14.88 -11.29
CA PRO A 150 -10.29 14.83 -12.62
C PRO A 150 -9.27 14.43 -13.68
N LEU A 151 -9.71 13.64 -14.67
CA LEU A 151 -8.85 13.11 -15.72
C LEU A 151 -8.04 14.19 -16.45
N PRO A 152 -8.59 15.37 -16.84
CA PRO A 152 -7.80 16.40 -17.51
C PRO A 152 -6.59 16.88 -16.71
N TRP A 153 -6.74 17.05 -15.39
CA TRP A 153 -5.66 17.43 -14.50
C TRP A 153 -4.59 16.33 -14.41
N ARG A 154 -5.03 15.07 -14.27
CA ARG A 154 -4.12 13.90 -14.22
C ARG A 154 -3.34 13.73 -15.53
N VAL A 155 -3.98 13.99 -16.68
CA VAL A 155 -3.32 14.01 -18.00
C VAL A 155 -2.22 15.07 -18.04
N GLN A 156 -2.50 16.29 -17.57
CA GLN A 156 -1.52 17.35 -17.51
C GLN A 156 -0.33 17.00 -16.59
N SER A 157 -0.61 16.42 -15.42
CA SER A 157 0.39 15.94 -14.48
C SER A 157 1.32 14.90 -15.10
N ILE A 158 0.76 13.86 -15.73
CA ILE A 158 1.52 12.79 -16.37
C ILE A 158 2.28 13.28 -17.61
N SER A 159 1.67 14.16 -18.41
CA SER A 159 2.35 14.75 -19.57
C SER A 159 3.63 15.48 -19.16
N LYS A 160 3.57 16.28 -18.09
CA LYS A 160 4.73 16.97 -17.53
C LYS A 160 5.77 16.01 -16.94
N GLN A 161 5.31 15.04 -16.15
CA GLN A 161 6.19 14.10 -15.45
C GLN A 161 6.98 13.20 -16.40
N LEU A 162 6.36 12.74 -17.49
CA LEU A 162 6.96 11.79 -18.44
C LEU A 162 7.42 12.45 -19.74
N SER A 163 7.20 13.76 -19.92
CA SER A 163 7.51 14.52 -21.14
C SER A 163 6.87 13.89 -22.39
N ILE A 164 5.58 13.51 -22.29
CA ILE A 164 4.79 12.89 -23.37
C ILE A 164 3.59 13.74 -23.72
N THR A 165 2.97 13.46 -24.88
CA THR A 165 1.77 14.16 -25.34
C THR A 165 0.56 13.87 -24.44
N ALA A 166 -0.43 14.76 -24.44
CA ALA A 166 -1.68 14.57 -23.70
C ALA A 166 -2.42 13.27 -24.10
N LYS A 167 -2.38 12.89 -25.38
CA LYS A 167 -2.97 11.66 -25.90
C LYS A 167 -2.27 10.41 -25.31
N GLU A 168 -0.95 10.41 -25.30
CA GLU A 168 -0.16 9.33 -24.72
C GLU A 168 -0.36 9.25 -23.19
N ALA A 169 -0.42 10.40 -22.51
CA ALA A 169 -0.69 10.48 -21.08
C ALA A 169 -2.07 9.91 -20.73
N ALA A 170 -3.11 10.24 -21.50
CA ALA A 170 -4.45 9.68 -21.31
C ALA A 170 -4.46 8.15 -21.47
N ALA A 171 -3.83 7.62 -22.50
CA ALA A 171 -3.70 6.17 -22.70
C ALA A 171 -2.91 5.49 -21.57
N TYR A 172 -1.83 6.11 -21.12
CA TYR A 172 -1.03 5.64 -19.99
C TYR A 172 -1.85 5.57 -18.70
N ILE A 173 -2.64 6.61 -18.41
CA ILE A 173 -3.52 6.69 -17.23
C ILE A 173 -4.53 5.56 -17.26
N THR A 174 -5.30 5.41 -18.35
CA THR A 174 -6.31 4.36 -18.48
C THR A 174 -5.70 2.98 -18.24
N LYS A 175 -4.64 2.65 -18.95
CA LYS A 175 -3.95 1.35 -18.80
C LYS A 175 -3.41 1.11 -17.40
N THR A 176 -2.93 2.15 -16.72
CA THR A 176 -2.35 2.02 -15.38
C THR A 176 -3.44 1.90 -14.31
N ASP A 177 -4.53 2.65 -14.42
CA ASP A 177 -5.64 2.59 -13.48
C ASP A 177 -6.40 1.25 -13.60
N GLU A 178 -6.63 0.73 -14.81
CA GLU A 178 -7.19 -0.61 -15.04
C GLU A 178 -6.36 -1.71 -14.34
N LYS A 179 -5.03 -1.65 -14.49
CA LYS A 179 -4.13 -2.60 -13.81
C LYS A 179 -4.20 -2.50 -12.28
N ARG A 180 -4.35 -1.29 -11.75
CA ARG A 180 -4.51 -1.08 -10.29
C ARG A 180 -5.84 -1.61 -9.79
N LEU A 181 -6.92 -1.37 -10.53
CA LEU A 181 -8.24 -1.93 -10.21
C LEU A 181 -8.21 -3.45 -10.23
N LYS A 182 -7.60 -4.05 -11.26
CA LYS A 182 -7.45 -5.50 -11.33
C LYS A 182 -6.63 -6.04 -10.14
N LEU A 183 -5.51 -5.39 -9.80
CA LEU A 183 -4.73 -5.79 -8.63
C LEU A 183 -5.56 -5.72 -7.35
N PHE A 184 -6.37 -4.68 -7.19
CA PHE A 184 -7.27 -4.53 -6.05
C PHE A 184 -8.28 -5.69 -6.01
N GLN A 185 -8.98 -5.97 -7.12
CA GLN A 185 -9.94 -7.08 -7.24
C GLN A 185 -9.30 -8.43 -6.95
N ASP A 186 -8.08 -8.63 -7.45
CA ASP A 186 -7.31 -9.87 -7.25
C ASP A 186 -7.01 -10.16 -5.77
N PHE A 187 -6.83 -9.13 -4.93
CA PHE A 187 -6.58 -9.28 -3.51
C PHE A 187 -7.84 -9.25 -2.65
N SER A 188 -8.88 -8.51 -3.07
CA SER A 188 -10.12 -8.33 -2.31
C SER A 188 -11.19 -9.35 -2.66
N GLY A 189 -11.21 -9.84 -3.91
CA GLY A 189 -12.37 -10.52 -4.50
C GLY A 189 -13.58 -9.60 -4.73
N LYS A 190 -13.42 -8.27 -4.56
CA LYS A 190 -14.48 -7.26 -4.63
C LYS A 190 -14.07 -6.09 -5.52
N GLU A 191 -15.03 -5.30 -5.93
CA GLU A 191 -14.79 -4.01 -6.57
C GLU A 191 -14.25 -2.98 -5.58
N LEU A 192 -13.61 -1.94 -6.11
CA LEU A 192 -13.10 -0.84 -5.32
C LEU A 192 -14.26 0.07 -4.89
N GLU A 193 -14.54 0.08 -3.60
CA GLU A 193 -15.56 0.93 -2.98
C GLU A 193 -14.92 2.07 -2.16
N THR A 194 -15.65 3.17 -1.99
CA THR A 194 -15.23 4.29 -1.15
C THR A 194 -15.08 3.90 0.31
N ALA A 195 -15.87 2.94 0.78
CA ALA A 195 -15.86 2.41 2.14
C ALA A 195 -14.52 1.78 2.59
N PHE A 196 -13.61 1.51 1.66
CA PHE A 196 -12.26 1.04 1.99
C PHE A 196 -11.30 2.14 2.47
N PHE A 197 -11.74 3.41 2.45
CA PHE A 197 -10.87 4.55 2.74
C PHE A 197 -11.46 5.42 3.85
N ASP A 198 -10.61 5.82 4.78
CA ASP A 198 -10.96 6.78 5.84
C ASP A 198 -11.05 8.21 5.28
N LEU A 199 -10.19 8.54 4.30
CA LEU A 199 -10.18 9.83 3.62
C LEU A 199 -10.03 9.65 2.11
N ILE A 200 -10.82 10.44 1.35
CA ILE A 200 -10.68 10.58 -0.11
C ILE A 200 -10.47 12.05 -0.41
N ILE A 201 -9.30 12.39 -0.97
CA ILE A 201 -8.88 13.78 -1.17
C ILE A 201 -8.72 14.05 -2.67
N ASN A 202 -9.29 15.16 -3.13
CA ASN A 202 -9.15 15.64 -4.50
C ASN A 202 -7.85 16.43 -4.64
N ASN A 203 -6.81 15.79 -5.21
CA ASN A 203 -5.45 16.34 -5.33
C ASN A 203 -5.34 17.52 -6.35
N GLN A 204 -6.39 17.81 -7.13
CA GLN A 204 -6.47 19.04 -7.91
C GLN A 204 -6.89 20.24 -7.06
N ARG A 205 -7.78 20.02 -6.08
CA ARG A 205 -8.38 21.11 -5.29
C ARG A 205 -7.67 21.35 -3.97
N VAL A 206 -7.04 20.33 -3.44
CA VAL A 206 -6.28 20.34 -2.20
C VAL A 206 -4.81 20.17 -2.58
N SER A 207 -3.98 21.13 -2.22
CA SER A 207 -2.54 21.06 -2.50
C SER A 207 -1.87 19.91 -1.77
N ASP A 208 -0.63 19.58 -2.12
CA ASP A 208 0.09 18.49 -1.46
C ASP A 208 0.36 18.84 0.02
N GLU A 209 0.63 20.10 0.32
CA GLU A 209 0.82 20.64 1.68
C GLU A 209 -0.47 20.54 2.51
N GLU A 210 -1.58 21.04 1.99
CA GLU A 210 -2.89 20.96 2.64
C GLU A 210 -3.31 19.49 2.84
N THR A 211 -3.00 18.62 1.87
CA THR A 211 -3.24 17.18 1.98
C THR A 211 -2.50 16.58 3.17
N VAL A 212 -1.23 16.96 3.36
CA VAL A 212 -0.42 16.50 4.49
C VAL A 212 -0.99 17.01 5.80
N GLU A 213 -1.37 18.30 5.89
CA GLU A 213 -1.98 18.89 7.09
C GLU A 213 -3.28 18.19 7.49
N ILE A 214 -4.16 17.91 6.53
CA ILE A 214 -5.41 17.18 6.75
C ILE A 214 -5.12 15.77 7.31
N ILE A 215 -4.16 15.06 6.71
CA ILE A 215 -3.81 13.70 7.13
C ILE A 215 -3.20 13.72 8.54
N ILE A 216 -2.29 14.64 8.83
CA ILE A 216 -1.66 14.79 10.15
C ILE A 216 -2.73 15.08 11.21
N HIS A 217 -3.62 16.04 10.94
CA HIS A 217 -4.72 16.34 11.87
C HIS A 217 -5.61 15.13 12.12
N PHE A 218 -5.96 14.39 11.07
CA PHE A 218 -6.75 13.18 11.20
C PHE A 218 -6.05 12.09 12.03
N LEU A 219 -4.74 11.89 11.83
CA LEU A 219 -3.94 10.95 12.64
C LEU A 219 -3.90 11.35 14.13
N GLN A 220 -3.76 12.64 14.43
CA GLN A 220 -3.79 13.17 15.79
C GLN A 220 -5.15 12.90 16.45
N GLN A 221 -6.27 13.19 15.77
CA GLN A 221 -7.62 12.92 16.28
C GLN A 221 -7.88 11.43 16.53
N LYS A 222 -7.20 10.55 15.80
CA LYS A 222 -7.28 9.09 15.98
C LYS A 222 -6.26 8.54 16.98
N ASN A 223 -5.43 9.38 17.61
CA ASN A 223 -4.31 8.98 18.47
C ASN A 223 -3.36 8.00 17.75
N ARG A 224 -2.97 8.35 16.50
CA ARG A 224 -2.13 7.54 15.61
C ARG A 224 -0.77 8.18 15.30
N LEU A 225 -0.39 9.23 16.03
CA LEU A 225 0.92 9.88 15.98
C LEU A 225 1.71 9.66 17.27
#